data_e0c1be95a9eec07dd163e0604d766ab4
#
_entry.id   e0c1be95a9eec07dd163e0604d766ab4
#
_cell.length_a   1.000
_cell.length_b   1.000
_cell.length_c   1.000
_cell.angle_alpha   90.00
_cell.angle_beta   90.00
_cell.angle_gamma   90.00
#
_symmetry.space_group_name_H-M   'P 1'
#
loop_
_entity.id
_entity.type
_entity.pdbx_description
1 polymer ?
#
loop_
_entity_poly.entity_id
_entity_poly.type
_entity_poly.pdbx_seq_one_letter_code
_entity_poly.pdbx_strand_id
1 'polypeptide(L)'
;MPRFTAADMTQAEIAAVWSACGWTIVDLHNAATSFRFEWRGAIHAGGLPDLLCTLGPCHVWVEVKTKEGRLEPVQEVFRDMVIEGGEWWTCERDADEALMEAQYYRDLALLVMRLFRREQR
;
A
#
# COMPACT_ATOMS: atom_id res chain seq x y z
N MET A 1 -9.81 6.87 -27.27
CA MET A 1 -9.00 7.30 -26.09
C MET A 1 -9.63 6.76 -24.83
N PRO A 2 -8.92 5.98 -24.05
CA PRO A 2 -9.45 5.57 -22.75
C PRO A 2 -9.63 6.81 -21.87
N ARG A 3 -10.76 6.86 -21.18
CA ARG A 3 -10.99 7.92 -20.21
C ARG A 3 -10.50 7.47 -18.85
N PHE A 4 -9.69 8.31 -18.22
CA PHE A 4 -9.28 8.07 -16.85
C PHE A 4 -10.40 8.51 -15.90
N THR A 5 -10.73 7.64 -14.95
CA THR A 5 -11.67 7.98 -13.88
C THR A 5 -10.99 8.85 -12.82
N ALA A 6 -11.77 9.45 -11.93
CA ALA A 6 -11.23 10.18 -10.78
C ALA A 6 -10.36 9.26 -9.90
N ALA A 7 -10.76 7.99 -9.77
CA ALA A 7 -9.98 7.00 -9.02
C ALA A 7 -8.62 6.72 -9.68
N ASP A 8 -8.58 6.59 -11.02
CA ASP A 8 -7.33 6.37 -11.75
C ASP A 8 -6.37 7.57 -11.60
N MET A 9 -6.90 8.78 -11.67
CA MET A 9 -6.10 10.00 -11.49
C MET A 9 -5.55 10.10 -10.06
N THR A 10 -6.36 9.77 -9.07
CA THR A 10 -5.94 9.76 -7.67
C THR A 10 -4.84 8.73 -7.44
N GLN A 11 -4.99 7.53 -8.00
CA GLN A 11 -3.98 6.48 -7.89
C GLN A 11 -2.65 6.90 -8.53
N ALA A 12 -2.70 7.52 -9.71
CA ALA A 12 -1.51 8.00 -10.40
C ALA A 12 -0.78 9.09 -9.61
N GLU A 13 -1.52 10.02 -9.01
CA GLU A 13 -0.95 11.07 -8.17
C GLU A 13 -0.29 10.49 -6.91
N ILE A 14 -0.96 9.58 -6.24
CA ILE A 14 -0.45 8.92 -5.04
C ILE A 14 0.81 8.13 -5.36
N ALA A 15 0.80 7.35 -6.44
CA ALA A 15 1.98 6.60 -6.89
C ALA A 15 3.17 7.53 -7.18
N ALA A 16 2.91 8.67 -7.83
CA ALA A 16 3.95 9.65 -8.13
C ALA A 16 4.57 10.25 -6.86
N VAL A 17 3.75 10.51 -5.83
CA VAL A 17 4.25 11.02 -4.54
C VAL A 17 5.15 10.01 -3.85
N TRP A 18 4.73 8.74 -3.77
CA TRP A 18 5.56 7.69 -3.18
C TRP A 18 6.87 7.52 -3.94
N SER A 19 6.81 7.52 -5.28
CA SER A 19 8.01 7.43 -6.12
C SER A 19 8.96 8.60 -5.86
N ALA A 20 8.44 9.81 -5.76
CA ALA A 20 9.24 11.00 -5.46
C ALA A 20 9.90 10.93 -4.08
N CYS A 21 9.30 10.21 -3.14
CA CYS A 21 9.86 9.98 -1.80
C CYS A 21 10.87 8.81 -1.76
N GLY A 22 11.20 8.21 -2.89
CA GLY A 22 12.22 7.18 -2.98
C GLY A 22 11.72 5.74 -2.97
N TRP A 23 10.40 5.54 -2.97
CA TRP A 23 9.81 4.21 -2.99
C TRP A 23 9.72 3.65 -4.41
N THR A 24 9.92 2.34 -4.54
CA THR A 24 9.60 1.61 -5.78
C THR A 24 8.13 1.21 -5.73
N ILE A 25 7.41 1.48 -6.81
CA ILE A 25 5.97 1.27 -6.86
C ILE A 25 5.65 0.03 -7.68
N VAL A 26 4.87 -0.87 -7.09
CA VAL A 26 4.30 -2.02 -7.81
C VAL A 26 2.80 -1.79 -7.90
N ASP A 27 2.28 -1.67 -9.12
CA ASP A 27 0.86 -1.56 -9.38
C ASP A 27 0.24 -2.95 -9.35
N LEU A 28 -0.73 -3.16 -8.46
CA LEU A 28 -1.39 -4.45 -8.25
C LEU A 28 -2.76 -4.54 -8.93
N HIS A 29 -3.14 -3.53 -9.70
CA HIS A 29 -4.47 -3.45 -10.30
C HIS A 29 -4.84 -4.71 -11.10
N ASN A 30 -3.94 -5.21 -11.92
CA ASN A 30 -4.20 -6.39 -12.76
C ASN A 30 -4.28 -7.71 -11.96
N ALA A 31 -3.69 -7.75 -10.77
CA ALA A 31 -3.72 -8.92 -9.90
C ALA A 31 -4.99 -8.98 -9.03
N ALA A 32 -5.66 -7.86 -8.84
CA ALA A 32 -6.74 -7.71 -7.86
C ALA A 32 -7.96 -8.59 -8.16
N THR A 33 -8.30 -8.80 -9.44
CA THR A 33 -9.50 -9.53 -9.85
C THR A 33 -9.41 -11.03 -9.59
N SER A 34 -8.21 -11.60 -9.60
CA SER A 34 -7.99 -13.03 -9.40
C SER A 34 -7.40 -13.35 -8.03
N PHE A 35 -7.15 -12.33 -7.22
CA PHE A 35 -6.50 -12.49 -5.93
C PHE A 35 -7.41 -13.18 -4.91
N ARG A 36 -6.86 -14.18 -4.21
CA ARG A 36 -7.52 -14.88 -3.12
C ARG A 36 -6.51 -15.12 -2.00
N PHE A 37 -6.98 -15.11 -0.77
CA PHE A 37 -6.13 -15.40 0.39
C PHE A 37 -6.93 -16.16 1.44
N GLU A 38 -6.21 -16.90 2.27
CA GLU A 38 -6.77 -17.60 3.41
C GLU A 38 -6.29 -16.92 4.69
N TRP A 39 -7.22 -16.68 5.61
CA TRP A 39 -6.91 -16.12 6.91
C TRP A 39 -7.94 -16.58 7.94
N ARG A 40 -7.45 -17.09 9.07
CA ARG A 40 -8.28 -17.61 10.17
C ARG A 40 -9.29 -18.66 9.69
N GLY A 41 -8.86 -19.55 8.80
CA GLY A 41 -9.67 -20.66 8.31
C GLY A 41 -10.70 -20.31 7.27
N ALA A 42 -10.74 -19.08 6.78
CA ALA A 42 -11.65 -18.64 5.72
C ALA A 42 -10.89 -18.19 4.48
N ILE A 43 -11.45 -18.52 3.30
CA ILE A 43 -10.92 -18.08 2.01
C ILE A 43 -11.66 -16.80 1.60
N HIS A 44 -10.89 -15.77 1.25
CA HIS A 44 -11.40 -14.47 0.81
C HIS A 44 -11.01 -14.20 -0.63
N ALA A 45 -11.92 -13.58 -1.39
CA ALA A 45 -11.68 -13.18 -2.76
C ALA A 45 -11.57 -11.66 -2.84
N GLY A 46 -10.52 -11.14 -3.46
CA GLY A 46 -10.29 -9.71 -3.57
C GLY A 46 -9.55 -9.14 -2.36
N GLY A 47 -9.71 -7.84 -2.13
CA GLY A 47 -9.12 -7.16 -0.97
C GLY A 47 -7.67 -6.74 -1.14
N LEU A 48 -7.02 -7.10 -2.24
CA LEU A 48 -5.64 -6.69 -2.50
C LEU A 48 -5.57 -5.17 -2.69
N PRO A 49 -4.67 -4.49 -1.98
CA PRO A 49 -4.48 -3.04 -2.18
C PRO A 49 -4.04 -2.68 -3.60
N ASP A 50 -4.22 -1.42 -3.98
CA ASP A 50 -3.90 -0.94 -5.32
C ASP A 50 -2.41 -0.91 -5.60
N LEU A 51 -1.60 -0.58 -4.58
CA LEU A 51 -0.16 -0.42 -4.73
C LEU A 51 0.58 -1.17 -3.63
N LEU A 52 1.75 -1.67 -4.00
CA LEU A 52 2.77 -2.12 -3.06
C LEU A 52 3.99 -1.24 -3.24
N CYS A 53 4.35 -0.50 -2.21
CA CYS A 53 5.51 0.38 -2.21
C CYS A 53 6.65 -0.29 -1.45
N THR A 54 7.82 -0.38 -2.06
CA THR A 54 8.98 -1.07 -1.47
C THR A 54 10.17 -0.15 -1.35
N LEU A 55 10.92 -0.30 -0.26
CA LEU A 55 12.17 0.42 -0.02
C LEU A 55 13.11 -0.50 0.78
N GLY A 56 14.12 -1.06 0.10
CA GLY A 56 14.98 -2.07 0.68
C GLY A 56 14.16 -3.28 1.17
N PRO A 57 14.36 -3.74 2.41
CA PRO A 57 13.60 -4.87 2.96
C PRO A 57 12.19 -4.48 3.42
N CYS A 58 11.82 -3.21 3.33
CA CYS A 58 10.54 -2.72 3.83
C CYS A 58 9.52 -2.55 2.71
N HIS A 59 8.25 -2.73 3.05
CA HIS A 59 7.16 -2.49 2.11
C HIS A 59 5.92 -1.97 2.84
N VAL A 60 5.11 -1.22 2.10
CA VAL A 60 3.83 -0.69 2.57
C VAL A 60 2.76 -1.04 1.56
N TRP A 61 1.68 -1.62 2.04
CA TRP A 61 0.47 -1.84 1.25
C TRP A 61 -0.33 -0.54 1.23
N VAL A 62 -0.62 -0.02 0.02
CA VAL A 62 -1.31 1.25 -0.14
C VAL A 62 -2.64 1.04 -0.84
N GLU A 63 -3.72 1.25 -0.11
CA GLU A 63 -5.08 1.27 -0.65
C GLU A 63 -5.43 2.69 -1.05
N VAL A 64 -5.88 2.88 -2.29
CA VAL A 64 -6.25 4.18 -2.82
C VAL A 64 -7.77 4.29 -2.85
N LYS A 65 -8.31 5.33 -2.23
CA LYS A 65 -9.73 5.64 -2.26
C LYS A 65 -9.95 7.08 -2.70
N THR A 66 -11.06 7.32 -3.37
CA THR A 66 -11.52 8.69 -3.59
C THR A 66 -11.99 9.28 -2.27
N LYS A 67 -12.18 10.60 -2.22
CA LYS A 67 -12.53 11.33 -0.99
C LYS A 67 -13.71 10.72 -0.24
N GLU A 68 -14.70 10.19 -0.97
CA GLU A 68 -15.92 9.62 -0.38
C GLU A 68 -15.96 8.09 -0.43
N GLY A 69 -14.94 7.47 -1.02
CA GLY A 69 -14.87 6.01 -1.10
C GLY A 69 -14.63 5.37 0.26
N ARG A 70 -15.20 4.18 0.46
CA ARG A 70 -15.05 3.42 1.69
C ARG A 70 -14.39 2.08 1.41
N LEU A 71 -13.70 1.56 2.40
CA LEU A 71 -13.16 0.21 2.31
C LEU A 71 -14.30 -0.80 2.21
N GLU A 72 -14.15 -1.75 1.30
CA GLU A 72 -15.02 -2.92 1.23
C GLU A 72 -14.66 -3.89 2.36
N PRO A 73 -15.62 -4.73 2.81
CA PRO A 73 -15.34 -5.67 3.91
C PRO A 73 -14.11 -6.56 3.67
N VAL A 74 -13.88 -7.04 2.45
CA VAL A 74 -12.71 -7.88 2.14
C VAL A 74 -11.40 -7.07 2.20
N GLN A 75 -11.43 -5.79 1.90
CA GLN A 75 -10.27 -4.91 2.04
C GLN A 75 -9.91 -4.70 3.52
N GLU A 76 -10.92 -4.59 4.39
CA GLU A 76 -10.71 -4.52 5.83
C GLU A 76 -10.11 -5.83 6.38
N VAL A 77 -10.55 -6.96 5.89
CA VAL A 77 -10.00 -8.28 6.28
C VAL A 77 -8.52 -8.38 5.88
N PHE A 78 -8.19 -8.00 4.65
CA PHE A 78 -6.80 -7.98 4.19
C PHE A 78 -5.93 -7.05 5.05
N ARG A 79 -6.43 -5.84 5.32
CA ARG A 79 -5.76 -4.87 6.21
C ARG A 79 -5.45 -5.49 7.57
N ASP A 80 -6.46 -6.08 8.20
CA ASP A 80 -6.32 -6.66 9.54
C ASP A 80 -5.30 -7.81 9.54
N MET A 81 -5.30 -8.63 8.48
CA MET A 81 -4.35 -9.72 8.33
C MET A 81 -2.91 -9.23 8.26
N VAL A 82 -2.63 -8.25 7.40
CA VAL A 82 -1.26 -7.77 7.21
C VAL A 82 -0.76 -6.97 8.42
N ILE A 83 -1.62 -6.19 9.06
CA ILE A 83 -1.27 -5.46 10.28
C ILE A 83 -0.98 -6.43 11.42
N GLU A 84 -1.80 -7.45 11.60
CA GLU A 84 -1.56 -8.51 12.59
C GLU A 84 -0.24 -9.22 12.34
N GLY A 85 0.13 -9.40 11.07
CA GLY A 85 1.41 -9.98 10.66
C GLY A 85 2.61 -9.05 10.80
N GLY A 86 2.42 -7.83 11.30
CA GLY A 86 3.50 -6.85 11.49
C GLY A 86 3.87 -6.06 10.25
N GLU A 87 3.06 -6.12 9.21
CA GLU A 87 3.28 -5.37 7.97
C GLU A 87 2.61 -3.99 8.04
N TRP A 88 3.05 -3.10 7.15
CA TRP A 88 2.54 -1.73 7.09
C TRP A 88 1.46 -1.62 6.00
N TRP A 89 0.36 -0.96 6.35
CA TRP A 89 -0.79 -0.75 5.48
C TRP A 89 -1.34 0.65 5.69
N THR A 90 -1.72 1.33 4.61
CA THR A 90 -2.31 2.65 4.68
C THR A 90 -3.40 2.80 3.61
N CYS A 91 -4.36 3.66 3.89
CA CYS A 91 -5.38 4.09 2.92
C CYS A 91 -5.19 5.58 2.67
N GLU A 92 -5.06 5.96 1.42
CA GLU A 92 -4.78 7.33 1.02
C GLU A 92 -5.79 7.82 0.01
N ARG A 93 -6.21 9.07 0.18
CA ARG A 93 -7.30 9.67 -0.61
C ARG A 93 -6.84 10.81 -1.50
N ASP A 94 -5.67 11.39 -1.23
CA ASP A 94 -5.10 12.49 -1.99
C ASP A 94 -3.58 12.52 -1.86
N ALA A 95 -2.98 13.45 -2.61
CA ALA A 95 -1.53 13.59 -2.65
C ALA A 95 -0.94 14.05 -1.31
N ASP A 96 -1.67 14.84 -0.53
CA ASP A 96 -1.20 15.35 0.76
C ASP A 96 -1.11 14.21 1.79
N GLU A 97 -2.12 13.35 1.85
CA GLU A 97 -2.08 12.15 2.69
C GLU A 97 -0.93 11.23 2.26
N ALA A 98 -0.77 11.03 0.94
CA ALA A 98 0.32 10.21 0.41
C ALA A 98 1.69 10.76 0.81
N LEU A 99 1.89 12.07 0.74
CA LEU A 99 3.16 12.69 1.11
C LEU A 99 3.49 12.45 2.59
N MET A 100 2.52 12.67 3.46
CA MET A 100 2.70 12.43 4.91
C MET A 100 3.08 10.99 5.19
N GLU A 101 2.34 10.04 4.62
CA GLU A 101 2.57 8.62 4.86
C GLU A 101 3.86 8.13 4.22
N ALA A 102 4.17 8.57 3.00
CA ALA A 102 5.39 8.16 2.31
C ALA A 102 6.65 8.64 3.06
N GLN A 103 6.62 9.85 3.62
CA GLN A 103 7.73 10.37 4.44
C GLN A 103 7.82 9.65 5.78
N TYR A 104 6.69 9.43 6.44
CA TYR A 104 6.64 8.73 7.73
C TYR A 104 7.21 7.31 7.60
N TYR A 105 6.73 6.53 6.65
CA TYR A 105 7.20 5.16 6.45
C TYR A 105 8.62 5.10 5.91
N ARG A 106 9.05 6.11 5.14
CA ARG A 106 10.44 6.21 4.72
C ARG A 106 11.38 6.35 5.92
N ASP A 107 11.03 7.20 6.88
CA ASP A 107 11.83 7.40 8.08
C ASP A 107 11.91 6.09 8.89
N LEU A 108 10.79 5.38 9.02
CA LEU A 108 10.78 4.07 9.67
C LEU A 108 11.62 3.05 8.91
N ALA A 109 11.51 3.00 7.59
CA ALA A 109 12.28 2.07 6.75
C ALA A 109 13.78 2.32 6.88
N LEU A 110 14.20 3.58 6.88
CA LEU A 110 15.61 3.94 7.06
C LEU A 110 16.13 3.55 8.44
N LEU A 111 15.29 3.67 9.47
CA LEU A 111 15.63 3.22 10.82
C LEU A 111 15.78 1.70 10.86
N VAL A 112 14.85 0.95 10.27
CA VAL A 112 14.91 -0.52 10.19
C VAL A 112 16.18 -0.96 9.45
N MET A 113 16.49 -0.34 8.32
CA MET A 113 17.70 -0.65 7.55
C MET A 113 18.99 -0.36 8.34
N ARG A 114 18.99 0.69 9.14
CA ARG A 114 20.12 1.02 10.01
C ARG A 114 20.32 -0.04 11.09
N LEU A 115 19.24 -0.46 11.74
CA LEU A 115 19.28 -1.52 12.76
C LEU A 115 19.71 -2.86 12.15
N PHE A 116 19.18 -3.20 11.00
CA PHE A 116 19.55 -4.42 10.27
C PHE A 116 21.05 -4.45 9.93
N ARG A 117 21.61 -3.34 9.47
CA ARG A 117 23.04 -3.22 9.19
C ARG A 117 23.91 -3.39 10.44
N ARG A 118 23.44 -2.93 11.60
CA ARG A 118 24.15 -3.11 12.88
C ARG A 118 24.23 -4.57 13.29
N GLU A 119 23.18 -5.33 13.08
CA GLU A 119 23.15 -6.77 13.39
C GLU A 119 24.04 -7.59 12.46
N GLN A 120 24.32 -7.10 11.26
CA GLN A 120 25.16 -7.78 10.26
C GLN A 120 26.66 -7.61 10.51
N ARG A 121 27.06 -6.77 11.45
CA ARG A 121 28.48 -6.50 11.76
C ARG A 121 29.05 -7.50 12.77
#